data_c357aeb6e07a917915564bdec2c03044
#
_entry.id   c357aeb6e07a917915564bdec2c03044
#
_cell.length_a   1.000
_cell.length_b   1.000
_cell.length_c   1.000
_cell.angle_alpha   90.00
_cell.angle_beta   90.00
_cell.angle_gamma   90.00
#
_symmetry.space_group_name_H-M   'P 1'
#
loop_
_entity.id
_entity.type
_entity.pdbx_description
1 polymer ?
#
loop_
_entity_poly.entity_id
_entity_poly.type
_entity_poly.pdbx_seq_one_letter_code
_entity_poly.pdbx_strand_id
1 'polypeptide(L)'
;MYRIPLNNILGDVGISYYACAFDVYNVILIISSYSLPQAVSKTVSAKAAKGQYRSVYQVLKGALLFALVSGIVASLVVFFGAEFFTGTLLKTPYSVFALKILGPALVVVAVLGVLRGFFQGLGTMMPSAISQIIEQIVNAIISVWAAYVLYRYGTKIGAVLGDADHYGPAYGAAGGTLGTNLGSVAALIFVLFVFFAYMHVFKRRMKREKGVKVEPFAYTMKILIITIVPVLLSTTVYNISSIID
;
A
#
# COMPACT_ATOMS: atom_id res chain seq x y z
N MET A 1 -17.91 5.33 3.25
CA MET A 1 -19.29 4.93 2.88
C MET A 1 -19.48 3.40 2.82
N TYR A 2 -18.54 2.60 2.29
CA TYR A 2 -18.67 1.12 2.23
C TYR A 2 -18.63 0.41 3.60
N ARG A 3 -18.18 1.08 4.68
CA ARG A 3 -18.15 0.49 6.03
C ARG A 3 -19.53 0.17 6.60
N ILE A 4 -20.58 0.94 6.22
CA ILE A 4 -21.94 0.68 6.70
C ILE A 4 -22.46 -0.67 6.21
N PRO A 5 -22.51 -0.96 4.89
CA PRO A 5 -22.90 -2.29 4.41
C PRO A 5 -21.98 -3.40 4.88
N LEU A 6 -20.68 -3.13 5.04
CA LEU A 6 -19.72 -4.09 5.57
C LEU A 6 -20.05 -4.47 7.04
N ASN A 7 -20.38 -3.47 7.87
CA ASN A 7 -20.78 -3.69 9.27
C ASN A 7 -22.05 -4.56 9.37
N ASN A 8 -23.03 -4.29 8.52
CA ASN A 8 -24.27 -5.08 8.49
C ASN A 8 -24.05 -6.55 8.08
N ILE A 9 -23.01 -6.84 7.28
CA ILE A 9 -22.68 -8.21 6.86
C ILE A 9 -21.87 -8.93 7.94
N LEU A 10 -20.86 -8.25 8.51
CA LEU A 10 -19.87 -8.84 9.40
C LEU A 10 -20.35 -8.93 10.86
N GLY A 11 -21.24 -8.04 11.26
CA GLY A 11 -21.60 -7.84 12.66
C GLY A 11 -20.42 -7.33 13.50
N ASP A 12 -20.64 -7.14 14.80
CA ASP A 12 -19.64 -6.55 15.69
C ASP A 12 -18.35 -7.40 15.80
N VAL A 13 -18.49 -8.71 15.82
CA VAL A 13 -17.36 -9.66 15.91
C VAL A 13 -16.48 -9.58 14.66
N GLY A 14 -17.09 -9.62 13.48
CA GLY A 14 -16.35 -9.59 12.22
C GLY A 14 -15.69 -8.24 11.96
N ILE A 15 -16.33 -7.13 12.35
CA ILE A 15 -15.72 -5.79 12.29
C ILE A 15 -14.53 -5.68 13.24
N SER A 16 -14.59 -6.29 14.42
CA SER A 16 -13.43 -6.33 15.32
C SER A 16 -12.25 -7.07 14.69
N TYR A 17 -12.47 -8.23 14.06
CA TYR A 17 -11.42 -8.97 13.35
C TYR A 17 -10.84 -8.17 12.18
N TYR A 18 -11.70 -7.48 11.43
CA TYR A 18 -11.31 -6.60 10.34
C TYR A 18 -10.45 -5.43 10.84
N ALA A 19 -10.88 -4.74 11.90
CA ALA A 19 -10.18 -3.60 12.49
C ALA A 19 -8.79 -4.01 13.01
N CYS A 20 -8.71 -5.08 13.81
CA CYS A 20 -7.43 -5.60 14.32
C CYS A 20 -6.43 -5.93 13.20
N ALA A 21 -6.89 -6.54 12.10
CA ALA A 21 -6.03 -6.84 10.97
C ALA A 21 -5.53 -5.55 10.29
N PHE A 22 -6.39 -4.54 10.16
CA PHE A 22 -6.02 -3.24 9.57
C PHE A 22 -5.07 -2.44 10.46
N ASP A 23 -5.20 -2.52 11.78
CA ASP A 23 -4.30 -1.80 12.71
C ASP A 23 -2.86 -2.31 12.55
N VAL A 24 -2.65 -3.63 12.56
CA VAL A 24 -1.33 -4.23 12.31
C VAL A 24 -0.81 -3.86 10.91
N TYR A 25 -1.67 -3.99 9.90
CA TYR A 25 -1.32 -3.64 8.52
C TYR A 25 -0.88 -2.18 8.39
N ASN A 26 -1.63 -1.24 8.99
CA ASN A 26 -1.33 0.19 8.94
C ASN A 26 0.00 0.53 9.59
N VAL A 27 0.31 -0.04 10.76
CA VAL A 27 1.60 0.17 11.42
C VAL A 27 2.76 -0.25 10.51
N ILE A 28 2.66 -1.44 9.92
CA ILE A 28 3.71 -1.97 9.03
C ILE A 28 3.77 -1.18 7.72
N LEU A 29 2.64 -0.75 7.17
CA LEU A 29 2.56 0.09 5.98
C LEU A 29 3.25 1.44 6.20
N ILE A 30 3.02 2.08 7.35
CA ILE A 30 3.66 3.36 7.71
C ILE A 30 5.17 3.20 7.72
N ILE A 31 5.68 2.16 8.37
CA ILE A 31 7.11 1.91 8.49
C ILE A 31 7.74 1.58 7.13
N SER A 32 7.06 0.78 6.28
CA SER A 32 7.65 0.25 5.05
C SER A 32 7.50 1.15 3.83
N SER A 33 6.37 1.88 3.71
CA SER A 33 5.98 2.41 2.39
C SER A 33 5.36 3.80 2.40
N TYR A 34 4.82 4.27 3.52
CA TYR A 34 4.04 5.51 3.56
C TYR A 34 4.85 6.77 3.21
N SER A 35 6.12 6.80 3.58
CA SER A 35 7.03 7.91 3.29
C SER A 35 7.55 7.95 1.85
N LEU A 36 7.45 6.84 1.11
CA LEU A 36 8.00 6.71 -0.25
C LEU A 36 7.46 7.73 -1.26
N PRO A 37 6.14 7.95 -1.39
CA PRO A 37 5.61 8.92 -2.35
C PRO A 37 6.17 10.33 -2.13
N GLN A 38 6.28 10.76 -0.88
CA GLN A 38 6.76 12.09 -0.51
C GLN A 38 8.26 12.24 -0.78
N ALA A 39 9.07 11.26 -0.39
CA ALA A 39 10.51 11.26 -0.61
C ALA A 39 10.85 11.25 -2.11
N VAL A 40 10.15 10.42 -2.89
CA VAL A 40 10.31 10.33 -4.33
C VAL A 40 9.88 11.64 -4.99
N SER A 41 8.72 12.17 -4.64
CA SER A 41 8.19 13.42 -5.19
C SER A 41 9.17 14.59 -4.95
N LYS A 42 9.67 14.75 -3.73
CA LYS A 42 10.65 15.78 -3.37
C LYS A 42 11.95 15.64 -4.18
N THR A 43 12.48 14.44 -4.28
CA THR A 43 13.75 14.19 -4.97
C THR A 43 13.60 14.35 -6.49
N VAL A 44 12.51 13.85 -7.07
CA VAL A 44 12.17 13.99 -8.48
C VAL A 44 11.97 15.47 -8.85
N SER A 45 11.19 16.22 -8.06
CA SER A 45 10.95 17.65 -8.28
C SER A 45 12.24 18.46 -8.27
N ALA A 46 13.12 18.25 -7.30
CA ALA A 46 14.40 18.93 -7.21
C ALA A 46 15.32 18.68 -8.43
N LYS A 47 15.31 17.46 -8.96
CA LYS A 47 16.08 17.08 -10.15
C LYS A 47 15.43 17.55 -11.46
N ALA A 48 14.12 17.45 -11.56
CA ALA A 48 13.35 17.89 -12.72
C ALA A 48 13.44 19.43 -12.91
N ALA A 49 13.41 20.20 -11.82
CA ALA A 49 13.58 21.66 -11.85
C ALA A 49 14.95 22.08 -12.41
N LYS A 50 15.98 21.23 -12.25
CA LYS A 50 17.32 21.44 -12.83
C LYS A 50 17.46 20.87 -14.25
N GLY A 51 16.40 20.33 -14.85
CA GLY A 51 16.43 19.68 -16.16
C GLY A 51 17.18 18.34 -16.20
N GLN A 52 17.48 17.73 -15.05
CA GLN A 52 18.27 16.50 -14.90
C GLN A 52 17.40 15.23 -15.06
N TYR A 53 16.82 15.01 -16.23
CA TYR A 53 15.89 13.90 -16.46
C TYR A 53 16.53 12.51 -16.37
N ARG A 54 17.84 12.38 -16.68
CA ARG A 54 18.59 11.12 -16.49
C ARG A 54 18.73 10.79 -15.00
N SER A 55 19.00 11.79 -14.17
CA SER A 55 19.04 11.60 -12.71
C SER A 55 17.64 11.29 -12.14
N VAL A 56 16.58 11.91 -12.67
CA VAL A 56 15.18 11.55 -12.31
C VAL A 56 14.91 10.07 -12.59
N TYR A 57 15.36 9.56 -13.74
CA TYR A 57 15.19 8.14 -14.07
C TYR A 57 15.96 7.20 -13.13
N GLN A 58 17.14 7.61 -12.67
CA GLN A 58 17.88 6.86 -11.66
C GLN A 58 17.18 6.86 -10.30
N VAL A 59 16.61 8.01 -9.88
CA VAL A 59 15.79 8.10 -8.67
C VAL A 59 14.62 7.14 -8.75
N LEU A 60 13.91 7.12 -9.90
CA LEU A 60 12.78 6.22 -10.09
C LEU A 60 13.20 4.74 -9.98
N LYS A 61 14.28 4.34 -10.66
CA LYS A 61 14.78 2.95 -10.57
C LYS A 61 15.19 2.57 -9.15
N GLY A 62 15.90 3.45 -8.47
CA GLY A 62 16.33 3.22 -7.10
C GLY A 62 15.16 3.14 -6.13
N ALA A 63 14.16 4.03 -6.29
CA ALA A 63 12.96 4.01 -5.47
C ALA A 63 12.11 2.78 -5.72
N LEU A 64 11.97 2.31 -6.97
CA LEU A 64 11.25 1.07 -7.29
C LEU A 64 11.96 -0.16 -6.69
N LEU A 65 13.30 -0.22 -6.78
CA LEU A 65 14.06 -1.31 -6.14
C LEU A 65 13.87 -1.31 -4.61
N PHE A 66 13.99 -0.14 -3.99
CA PHE A 66 13.77 0.01 -2.56
C PHE A 66 12.33 -0.38 -2.16
N ALA A 67 11.33 0.08 -2.90
CA ALA A 67 9.92 -0.24 -2.65
C ALA A 67 9.63 -1.74 -2.78
N LEU A 68 10.22 -2.41 -3.78
CA LEU A 68 10.09 -3.85 -3.93
C LEU A 68 10.72 -4.60 -2.75
N VAL A 69 11.95 -4.25 -2.38
CA VAL A 69 12.64 -4.91 -1.27
C VAL A 69 11.90 -4.65 0.05
N SER A 70 11.60 -3.39 0.38
CA SER A 70 10.89 -3.05 1.63
C SER A 70 9.49 -3.61 1.67
N GLY A 71 8.74 -3.57 0.56
CA GLY A 71 7.40 -4.14 0.43
C GLY A 71 7.39 -5.66 0.59
N ILE A 72 8.36 -6.37 -0.04
CA ILE A 72 8.49 -7.84 0.11
C ILE A 72 8.84 -8.19 1.56
N VAL A 73 9.81 -7.51 2.16
CA VAL A 73 10.17 -7.76 3.57
C VAL A 73 8.98 -7.52 4.48
N ALA A 74 8.27 -6.40 4.32
CA ALA A 74 7.08 -6.10 5.09
C ALA A 74 5.96 -7.14 4.88
N SER A 75 5.74 -7.57 3.64
CA SER A 75 4.76 -8.62 3.30
C SER A 75 5.10 -9.95 3.97
N LEU A 76 6.37 -10.35 3.96
CA LEU A 76 6.85 -11.57 4.62
C LEU A 76 6.68 -11.48 6.15
N VAL A 77 7.02 -10.33 6.74
CA VAL A 77 6.83 -10.09 8.18
C VAL A 77 5.35 -10.21 8.56
N VAL A 78 4.44 -9.63 7.77
CA VAL A 78 2.99 -9.76 8.00
C VAL A 78 2.53 -11.19 7.80
N PHE A 79 2.96 -11.86 6.74
CA PHE A 79 2.47 -13.20 6.40
C PHE A 79 2.90 -14.26 7.42
N PHE A 80 4.18 -14.27 7.79
CA PHE A 80 4.72 -15.21 8.77
C PHE A 80 4.46 -14.79 10.21
N GLY A 81 4.41 -13.49 10.49
CA GLY A 81 4.11 -12.94 11.82
C GLY A 81 2.63 -12.84 12.15
N ALA A 82 1.72 -13.13 11.19
CA ALA A 82 0.28 -12.92 11.37
C ALA A 82 -0.27 -13.59 12.65
N GLU A 83 0.12 -14.82 12.91
CA GLU A 83 -0.32 -15.58 14.09
C GLU A 83 0.20 -14.99 15.40
N PHE A 84 1.44 -14.48 15.40
CA PHE A 84 2.01 -13.81 16.55
C PHE A 84 1.28 -12.48 16.83
N PHE A 85 1.07 -11.65 15.81
CA PHE A 85 0.41 -10.36 15.97
C PHE A 85 -1.05 -10.50 16.41
N THR A 86 -1.81 -11.40 15.79
CA THR A 86 -3.23 -11.54 16.06
C THR A 86 -3.50 -12.41 17.30
N GLY A 87 -2.74 -13.50 17.51
CA GLY A 87 -2.94 -14.41 18.61
C GLY A 87 -2.34 -13.93 19.93
N THR A 88 -1.04 -13.56 19.91
CA THR A 88 -0.31 -13.23 21.14
C THR A 88 -0.48 -11.76 21.53
N LEU A 89 -0.38 -10.84 20.58
CA LEU A 89 -0.39 -9.40 20.86
C LEU A 89 -1.81 -8.87 21.05
N LEU A 90 -2.72 -9.16 20.11
CA LEU A 90 -4.09 -8.59 20.08
C LEU A 90 -5.15 -9.54 20.65
N LYS A 91 -4.80 -10.79 20.97
CA LYS A 91 -5.72 -11.82 21.49
C LYS A 91 -6.97 -12.04 20.62
N THR A 92 -6.82 -11.87 19.31
CA THR A 92 -7.86 -12.05 18.29
C THR A 92 -7.41 -13.06 17.23
N PRO A 93 -7.30 -14.37 17.55
CA PRO A 93 -6.67 -15.36 16.66
C PRO A 93 -7.36 -15.47 15.30
N TYR A 94 -8.65 -15.22 15.21
CA TYR A 94 -9.41 -15.29 13.96
C TYR A 94 -9.12 -14.14 12.97
N SER A 95 -8.50 -13.04 13.43
CA SER A 95 -8.04 -11.94 12.56
C SER A 95 -6.88 -12.34 11.64
N VAL A 96 -6.24 -13.50 11.87
CA VAL A 96 -5.13 -14.00 11.07
C VAL A 96 -5.48 -14.15 9.60
N PHE A 97 -6.71 -14.57 9.28
CA PHE A 97 -7.15 -14.72 7.88
C PHE A 97 -7.18 -13.38 7.14
N ALA A 98 -7.72 -12.35 7.76
CA ALA A 98 -7.76 -11.00 7.20
C ALA A 98 -6.35 -10.40 7.05
N LEU A 99 -5.49 -10.60 8.05
CA LEU A 99 -4.12 -10.07 8.05
C LEU A 99 -3.24 -10.76 7.00
N LYS A 100 -3.32 -12.08 6.83
CA LYS A 100 -2.57 -12.82 5.80
C LYS A 100 -2.95 -12.35 4.39
N ILE A 101 -4.22 -12.02 4.15
CA ILE A 101 -4.66 -11.46 2.87
C ILE A 101 -4.08 -10.05 2.65
N LEU A 102 -3.96 -9.22 3.68
CA LEU A 102 -3.38 -7.87 3.54
C LEU A 102 -1.87 -7.87 3.26
N GLY A 103 -1.15 -8.94 3.60
CA GLY A 103 0.29 -9.02 3.38
C GLY A 103 0.74 -8.64 1.97
N PRO A 104 0.26 -9.27 0.91
CA PRO A 104 0.64 -8.96 -0.48
C PRO A 104 0.33 -7.52 -0.90
N ALA A 105 -0.68 -6.87 -0.30
CA ALA A 105 -1.00 -5.47 -0.60
C ALA A 105 0.18 -4.53 -0.33
N LEU A 106 1.02 -4.82 0.67
CA LEU A 106 2.17 -3.98 1.03
C LEU A 106 3.13 -3.79 -0.14
N VAL A 107 3.39 -4.85 -0.91
CA VAL A 107 4.25 -4.78 -2.10
C VAL A 107 3.62 -3.89 -3.18
N VAL A 108 2.33 -4.10 -3.44
CA VAL A 108 1.58 -3.36 -4.45
C VAL A 108 1.52 -1.87 -4.09
N VAL A 109 1.21 -1.55 -2.83
CA VAL A 109 1.09 -0.16 -2.34
C VAL A 109 2.45 0.53 -2.33
N ALA A 110 3.54 -0.17 -2.00
CA ALA A 110 4.89 0.40 -2.06
C ALA A 110 5.27 0.83 -3.49
N VAL A 111 5.06 -0.05 -4.48
CA VAL A 111 5.32 0.26 -5.89
C VAL A 111 4.41 1.37 -6.40
N LEU A 112 3.12 1.30 -6.07
CA LEU A 112 2.14 2.31 -6.42
C LEU A 112 2.52 3.68 -5.85
N GLY A 113 2.99 3.72 -4.60
CA GLY A 113 3.46 4.92 -3.93
C GLY A 113 4.63 5.59 -4.65
N VAL A 114 5.62 4.82 -5.11
CA VAL A 114 6.75 5.34 -5.90
C VAL A 114 6.27 5.93 -7.22
N LEU A 115 5.38 5.25 -7.95
CA LEU A 115 4.87 5.76 -9.23
C LEU A 115 4.02 7.03 -9.05
N ARG A 116 3.18 7.09 -8.01
CA ARG A 116 2.44 8.30 -7.65
C ARG A 116 3.40 9.45 -7.30
N GLY A 117 4.42 9.19 -6.47
CA GLY A 117 5.45 10.15 -6.12
C GLY A 117 6.24 10.66 -7.33
N PHE A 118 6.51 9.81 -8.30
CA PHE A 118 7.17 10.19 -9.55
C PHE A 118 6.33 11.21 -10.34
N PHE A 119 5.03 10.96 -10.55
CA PHE A 119 4.15 11.90 -11.26
C PHE A 119 3.99 13.21 -10.50
N GLN A 120 3.80 13.15 -9.18
CA GLN A 120 3.70 14.32 -8.32
C GLN A 120 4.97 15.18 -8.38
N GLY A 121 6.15 14.53 -8.36
CA GLY A 121 7.44 15.19 -8.50
C GLY A 121 7.67 15.85 -9.87
N LEU A 122 7.01 15.36 -10.90
CA LEU A 122 7.00 16.00 -12.23
C LEU A 122 5.97 17.14 -12.35
N GLY A 123 5.26 17.48 -11.28
CA GLY A 123 4.24 18.54 -11.25
C GLY A 123 2.86 18.09 -11.74
N THR A 124 2.62 16.78 -11.89
CA THR A 124 1.34 16.24 -12.40
C THR A 124 0.66 15.40 -11.32
N MET A 125 -0.41 15.91 -10.71
CA MET A 125 -1.15 15.19 -9.67
C MET A 125 -2.31 14.33 -10.22
N MET A 126 -2.74 14.57 -11.47
CA MET A 126 -3.88 13.89 -12.07
C MET A 126 -3.79 12.36 -12.05
N PRO A 127 -2.67 11.71 -12.45
CA PRO A 127 -2.58 10.25 -12.38
C PRO A 127 -2.73 9.70 -10.97
N SER A 128 -2.19 10.41 -9.98
CA SER A 128 -2.32 10.03 -8.57
C SER A 128 -3.77 10.12 -8.09
N ALA A 129 -4.44 11.25 -8.38
CA ALA A 129 -5.83 11.48 -7.95
C ALA A 129 -6.79 10.47 -8.59
N ILE A 130 -6.70 10.25 -9.91
CA ILE A 130 -7.55 9.28 -10.61
C ILE A 130 -7.31 7.86 -10.09
N SER A 131 -6.04 7.48 -9.86
CA SER A 131 -5.73 6.16 -9.31
C SER A 131 -6.32 5.94 -7.92
N GLN A 132 -6.38 6.97 -7.08
CA GLN A 132 -7.02 6.89 -5.75
C GLN A 132 -8.54 6.71 -5.86
N ILE A 133 -9.18 7.39 -6.82
CA ILE A 133 -10.60 7.22 -7.07
C ILE A 133 -10.89 5.78 -7.53
N ILE A 134 -10.13 5.26 -8.49
CA ILE A 134 -10.25 3.87 -8.96
C ILE A 134 -10.07 2.88 -7.81
N GLU A 135 -9.02 3.08 -7.00
CA GLU A 135 -8.75 2.27 -5.81
C GLU A 135 -9.93 2.21 -4.86
N GLN A 136 -10.53 3.36 -4.55
CA GLN A 136 -11.67 3.43 -3.62
C GLN A 136 -12.95 2.82 -4.20
N ILE A 137 -13.22 3.01 -5.48
CA ILE A 137 -14.40 2.42 -6.14
C ILE A 137 -14.28 0.89 -6.16
N VAL A 138 -13.13 0.37 -6.61
CA VAL A 138 -12.90 -1.08 -6.69
C VAL A 138 -12.90 -1.69 -5.28
N ASN A 139 -12.24 -1.04 -4.31
CA ASN A 139 -12.24 -1.47 -2.93
C ASN A 139 -13.68 -1.53 -2.37
N ALA A 140 -14.49 -0.50 -2.56
CA ALA A 140 -15.86 -0.46 -2.04
C ALA A 140 -16.73 -1.59 -2.59
N ILE A 141 -16.67 -1.85 -3.90
CA ILE A 141 -17.46 -2.89 -4.55
C ILE A 141 -16.99 -4.28 -4.11
N ILE A 142 -15.70 -4.53 -4.20
CA ILE A 142 -15.13 -5.86 -3.94
C ILE A 142 -15.16 -6.20 -2.45
N SER A 143 -14.89 -5.25 -1.55
CA SER A 143 -14.97 -5.50 -0.10
C SER A 143 -16.35 -5.99 0.32
N VAL A 144 -17.42 -5.34 -0.15
CA VAL A 144 -18.79 -5.72 0.22
C VAL A 144 -19.16 -7.07 -0.39
N TRP A 145 -18.87 -7.26 -1.68
CA TRP A 145 -19.17 -8.50 -2.37
C TRP A 145 -18.40 -9.69 -1.80
N ALA A 146 -17.09 -9.55 -1.64
CA ALA A 146 -16.23 -10.63 -1.14
C ALA A 146 -16.51 -10.94 0.33
N ALA A 147 -16.79 -9.92 1.17
CA ALA A 147 -17.19 -10.12 2.54
C ALA A 147 -18.46 -10.98 2.63
N TYR A 148 -19.49 -10.67 1.82
CA TYR A 148 -20.73 -11.45 1.81
C TYR A 148 -20.51 -12.90 1.37
N VAL A 149 -19.77 -13.12 0.29
CA VAL A 149 -19.51 -14.46 -0.24
C VAL A 149 -18.67 -15.28 0.74
N LEU A 150 -17.58 -14.72 1.27
CA LEU A 150 -16.70 -15.41 2.19
C LEU A 150 -17.33 -15.60 3.57
N TYR A 151 -18.18 -14.70 4.03
CA TYR A 151 -18.94 -14.90 5.27
C TYR A 151 -19.81 -16.15 5.17
N ARG A 152 -20.58 -16.29 4.09
CA ARG A 152 -21.42 -17.49 3.86
C ARG A 152 -20.60 -18.78 3.74
N TYR A 153 -19.42 -18.69 3.12
CA TYR A 153 -18.50 -19.82 3.02
C TYR A 153 -17.91 -20.18 4.39
N GLY A 154 -17.47 -19.20 5.16
CA GLY A 154 -16.94 -19.37 6.50
C GLY A 154 -17.97 -19.96 7.47
N THR A 155 -19.24 -19.56 7.38
CA THR A 155 -20.34 -20.13 8.19
C THR A 155 -20.51 -21.63 7.90
N LYS A 156 -20.42 -22.07 6.65
CA LYS A 156 -20.50 -23.50 6.27
C LYS A 156 -19.30 -24.28 6.83
N ILE A 157 -18.09 -23.73 6.76
CA ILE A 157 -16.89 -24.37 7.34
C ILE A 157 -17.05 -24.46 8.86
N GLY A 158 -17.45 -23.36 9.50
CA GLY A 158 -17.64 -23.31 10.93
C GLY A 158 -18.72 -24.29 11.43
N ALA A 159 -19.78 -24.50 10.65
CA ALA A 159 -20.80 -25.52 10.98
C ALA A 159 -20.23 -26.94 11.01
N VAL A 160 -19.26 -27.25 10.15
CA VAL A 160 -18.57 -28.55 10.14
C VAL A 160 -17.58 -28.67 11.30
N LEU A 161 -16.93 -27.59 11.69
CA LEU A 161 -15.94 -27.55 12.76
C LEU A 161 -16.54 -27.31 14.15
N GLY A 162 -17.85 -27.02 14.24
CA GLY A 162 -18.56 -26.75 15.49
C GLY A 162 -18.35 -25.31 16.03
N ASP A 163 -17.89 -24.38 15.21
CA ASP A 163 -17.59 -23.00 15.60
C ASP A 163 -18.00 -21.99 14.49
N ALA A 164 -19.28 -22.04 14.11
CA ALA A 164 -19.83 -21.18 13.05
C ALA A 164 -19.80 -19.68 13.40
N ASP A 165 -19.92 -19.37 14.70
CA ASP A 165 -20.01 -18.00 15.22
C ASP A 165 -18.71 -17.21 15.06
N HIS A 166 -17.57 -17.88 14.98
CA HIS A 166 -16.26 -17.23 14.75
C HIS A 166 -15.77 -17.35 13.31
N TYR A 167 -15.94 -18.52 12.67
CA TYR A 167 -15.45 -18.70 11.28
C TYR A 167 -16.19 -17.87 10.25
N GLY A 168 -17.52 -17.69 10.38
CA GLY A 168 -18.29 -16.82 9.50
C GLY A 168 -17.75 -15.38 9.48
N PRO A 169 -17.71 -14.70 10.63
CA PRO A 169 -17.12 -13.35 10.76
C PRO A 169 -15.65 -13.26 10.33
N ALA A 170 -14.81 -14.27 10.64
CA ALA A 170 -13.41 -14.29 10.29
C ALA A 170 -13.17 -14.31 8.77
N TYR A 171 -13.88 -15.22 8.07
CA TYR A 171 -13.82 -15.28 6.60
C TYR A 171 -14.47 -14.05 5.95
N GLY A 172 -15.52 -13.51 6.55
CA GLY A 172 -16.12 -12.26 6.11
C GLY A 172 -15.14 -11.07 6.21
N ALA A 173 -14.41 -10.95 7.34
CA ALA A 173 -13.37 -9.97 7.52
C ALA A 173 -12.24 -10.12 6.48
N ALA A 174 -11.81 -11.37 6.22
CA ALA A 174 -10.86 -11.69 5.17
C ALA A 174 -11.37 -11.27 3.78
N GLY A 175 -12.66 -11.43 3.49
CA GLY A 175 -13.29 -10.94 2.28
C GLY A 175 -13.27 -9.42 2.18
N GLY A 176 -13.55 -8.72 3.28
CA GLY A 176 -13.46 -7.26 3.35
C GLY A 176 -12.06 -6.73 3.01
N THR A 177 -11.00 -7.43 3.43
CA THR A 177 -9.62 -7.04 3.14
C THR A 177 -9.18 -7.33 1.69
N LEU A 178 -9.82 -8.29 1.00
CA LEU A 178 -9.59 -8.54 -0.44
C LEU A 178 -9.87 -7.31 -1.30
N GLY A 179 -10.88 -6.50 -0.93
CA GLY A 179 -11.18 -5.27 -1.65
C GLY A 179 -10.01 -4.28 -1.64
N THR A 180 -9.30 -4.16 -0.52
CA THR A 180 -8.10 -3.31 -0.42
C THR A 180 -6.99 -3.79 -1.34
N ASN A 181 -6.75 -5.12 -1.42
CA ASN A 181 -5.77 -5.70 -2.31
C ASN A 181 -6.11 -5.44 -3.77
N LEU A 182 -7.33 -5.80 -4.19
CA LEU A 182 -7.74 -5.66 -5.58
C LEU A 182 -7.92 -4.20 -5.98
N GLY A 183 -8.32 -3.33 -5.05
CA GLY A 183 -8.34 -1.88 -5.25
C GLY A 183 -6.94 -1.32 -5.55
N SER A 184 -5.95 -1.67 -4.75
CA SER A 184 -4.56 -1.23 -4.96
C SER A 184 -3.95 -1.81 -6.24
N VAL A 185 -4.27 -3.06 -6.60
CA VAL A 185 -3.87 -3.67 -7.88
C VAL A 185 -4.49 -2.94 -9.07
N ALA A 186 -5.79 -2.63 -9.02
CA ALA A 186 -6.46 -1.87 -10.08
C ALA A 186 -5.85 -0.47 -10.26
N ALA A 187 -5.57 0.21 -9.15
CA ALA A 187 -4.87 1.49 -9.16
C ALA A 187 -3.46 1.38 -9.74
N LEU A 188 -2.71 0.32 -9.40
CA LEU A 188 -1.38 0.07 -9.93
C LEU A 188 -1.41 -0.15 -11.45
N ILE A 189 -2.35 -0.97 -11.93
CA ILE A 189 -2.53 -1.22 -13.38
C ILE A 189 -2.79 0.10 -14.10
N PHE A 190 -3.68 0.95 -13.58
CA PHE A 190 -3.97 2.25 -14.17
C PHE A 190 -2.73 3.15 -14.20
N VAL A 191 -2.00 3.27 -13.09
CA VAL A 191 -0.80 4.12 -13.01
C VAL A 191 0.30 3.60 -13.92
N LEU A 192 0.48 2.27 -14.04
CA LEU A 192 1.41 1.65 -14.98
C LEU A 192 1.03 1.96 -16.44
N PHE A 193 -0.26 1.90 -16.78
CA PHE A 193 -0.72 2.27 -18.11
C PHE A 193 -0.34 3.73 -18.45
N VAL A 194 -0.63 4.67 -17.55
CA VAL A 194 -0.26 6.08 -17.71
C VAL A 194 1.27 6.25 -17.76
N PHE A 195 2.00 5.51 -16.94
CA PHE A 195 3.46 5.53 -16.90
C PHE A 195 4.08 5.09 -18.22
N PHE A 196 3.64 3.98 -18.81
CA PHE A 196 4.15 3.52 -20.09
C PHE A 196 3.81 4.47 -21.22
N ALA A 197 2.60 5.05 -21.24
CA ALA A 197 2.23 6.08 -22.21
C ALA A 197 3.13 7.32 -22.09
N TYR A 198 3.40 7.78 -20.86
CA TYR A 198 4.24 8.94 -20.62
C TYR A 198 5.73 8.68 -20.87
N MET A 199 6.20 7.45 -20.71
CA MET A 199 7.62 7.08 -20.82
C MET A 199 8.21 7.42 -22.19
N HIS A 200 7.42 7.40 -23.26
CA HIS A 200 7.87 7.81 -24.58
C HIS A 200 8.27 9.30 -24.62
N VAL A 201 7.45 10.15 -24.04
CA VAL A 201 7.72 11.60 -23.92
C VAL A 201 8.90 11.85 -22.99
N PHE A 202 8.96 11.15 -21.88
CA PHE A 202 10.03 11.24 -20.89
C PHE A 202 11.41 10.86 -21.49
N LYS A 203 11.47 9.77 -22.25
CA LYS A 203 12.69 9.36 -22.95
C LYS A 203 13.18 10.39 -23.97
N ARG A 204 12.27 11.11 -24.65
CA ARG A 204 12.64 12.23 -25.54
C ARG A 204 13.28 13.38 -24.77
N ARG A 205 12.77 13.72 -23.57
CA ARG A 205 13.37 14.74 -22.69
C ARG A 205 14.77 14.33 -22.24
N MET A 206 14.96 13.07 -21.83
CA MET A 206 16.28 12.53 -21.48
C MET A 206 17.31 12.60 -22.63
N LYS A 207 16.89 12.36 -23.88
CA LYS A 207 17.78 12.43 -25.05
C LYS A 207 18.21 13.86 -25.38
N ARG A 208 17.38 14.87 -25.06
CA ARG A 208 17.70 16.29 -25.27
C ARG A 208 18.61 16.88 -24.20
N GLU A 209 18.80 16.19 -23.09
CA GLU A 209 19.70 16.58 -22.01
C GLU A 209 21.16 16.47 -22.48
N LYS A 210 21.86 17.61 -22.63
CA LYS A 210 23.27 17.68 -23.02
C LYS A 210 24.10 18.22 -21.85
N GLY A 211 25.29 17.64 -21.63
CA GLY A 211 26.31 18.22 -20.74
C GLY A 211 26.12 18.05 -19.24
N VAL A 212 25.07 17.38 -18.78
CA VAL A 212 24.87 17.13 -17.34
C VAL A 212 25.56 15.84 -16.92
N LYS A 213 26.49 15.93 -15.97
CA LYS A 213 27.06 14.72 -15.34
C LYS A 213 25.97 13.96 -14.60
N VAL A 214 25.72 12.72 -15.00
CA VAL A 214 24.80 11.84 -14.30
C VAL A 214 25.45 11.42 -12.98
N GLU A 215 24.76 11.68 -11.87
CA GLU A 215 25.27 11.30 -10.55
C GLU A 215 25.35 9.78 -10.42
N PRO A 216 26.33 9.23 -9.66
CA PRO A 216 26.41 7.79 -9.42
C PRO A 216 25.12 7.26 -8.76
N PHE A 217 24.68 6.07 -9.14
CA PHE A 217 23.47 5.45 -8.60
C PHE A 217 23.50 5.35 -7.06
N ALA A 218 24.66 5.01 -6.49
CA ALA A 218 24.86 4.93 -5.04
C ALA A 218 24.61 6.27 -4.33
N TYR A 219 25.00 7.39 -4.95
CA TYR A 219 24.75 8.73 -4.40
C TYR A 219 23.27 9.07 -4.43
N THR A 220 22.59 8.73 -5.52
CA THR A 220 21.13 8.90 -5.65
C THR A 220 20.37 8.09 -4.61
N MET A 221 20.77 6.84 -4.37
CA MET A 221 20.22 5.99 -3.31
C MET A 221 20.45 6.57 -1.92
N LYS A 222 21.65 7.06 -1.65
CA LYS A 222 21.97 7.72 -0.37
C LYS A 222 21.06 8.93 -0.11
N ILE A 223 20.86 9.79 -1.10
CA ILE A 223 19.94 10.96 -0.98
C ILE A 223 18.51 10.49 -0.69
N LEU A 224 18.05 9.46 -1.42
CA LEU A 224 16.70 8.94 -1.26
C LEU A 224 16.49 8.38 0.15
N ILE A 225 17.41 7.58 0.67
CA ILE A 225 17.36 7.03 2.03
C ILE A 225 17.39 8.14 3.08
N ILE A 226 18.29 9.12 2.93
CA ILE A 226 18.37 10.28 3.84
C ILE A 226 17.06 11.09 3.81
N THR A 227 16.37 11.13 2.68
CA THR A 227 15.08 11.84 2.56
C THR A 227 13.94 11.02 3.18
N ILE A 228 13.99 9.70 3.09
CA ILE A 228 12.96 8.81 3.66
C ILE A 228 12.96 8.86 5.19
N VAL A 229 14.14 8.82 5.84
CA VAL A 229 14.27 8.73 7.30
C VAL A 229 13.56 9.86 8.04
N PRO A 230 13.76 11.16 7.74
CA PRO A 230 13.05 12.24 8.42
C PRO A 230 11.53 12.22 8.18
N VAL A 231 11.10 11.86 6.97
CA VAL A 231 9.66 11.77 6.64
C VAL A 231 9.02 10.62 7.42
N LEU A 232 9.71 9.49 7.51
CA LEU A 232 9.25 8.34 8.28
C LEU A 232 9.14 8.68 9.77
N LEU A 233 10.15 9.32 10.36
CA LEU A 233 10.13 9.76 11.76
C LEU A 233 8.97 10.73 12.02
N SER A 234 8.80 11.74 11.18
CA SER A 234 7.70 12.72 11.30
C SER A 234 6.33 12.03 11.26
N THR A 235 6.13 11.10 10.32
CA THR A 235 4.87 10.37 10.18
C THR A 235 4.61 9.44 11.36
N THR A 236 5.65 8.78 11.86
CA THR A 236 5.55 7.88 13.02
C THR A 236 5.19 8.65 14.28
N VAL A 237 5.85 9.79 14.54
CA VAL A 237 5.53 10.66 15.68
C VAL A 237 4.08 11.18 15.62
N TYR A 238 3.64 11.61 14.42
CA TYR A 238 2.26 12.08 14.24
C TYR A 238 1.23 10.98 14.51
N ASN A 239 1.47 9.75 14.03
CA ASN A 239 0.54 8.65 14.27
C ASN A 239 0.55 8.15 15.72
N ILE A 240 1.70 8.17 16.40
CA ILE A 240 1.77 7.85 17.84
C ILE A 240 0.97 8.88 18.64
N SER A 241 1.11 10.17 18.33
CA SER A 241 0.32 11.22 18.99
C SER A 241 -1.19 10.99 18.84
N SER A 242 -1.64 10.58 17.64
CA SER A 242 -3.06 10.33 17.39
C SER A 242 -3.62 9.04 18.03
N ILE A 243 -2.76 8.16 18.56
CA ILE A 243 -3.16 6.97 19.32
C ILE A 243 -3.28 7.29 20.83
N ILE A 244 -2.56 8.32 21.28
CA ILE A 244 -2.54 8.74 22.70
C ILE A 244 -3.73 9.67 23.02
N ASP A 245 -4.22 10.42 22.04
CA ASP A 245 -5.42 11.29 22.15
C ASP A 245 -6.70 10.48 21.95
#